data_5bba399cf2d996415e9a72688f5f5144
#
_entry.id   5bba399cf2d996415e9a72688f5f5144
#
_cell.length_a   1.000
_cell.length_b   1.000
_cell.length_c   1.000
_cell.angle_alpha   90.00
_cell.angle_beta   90.00
_cell.angle_gamma   90.00
#
_symmetry.space_group_name_H-M   'P 1'
#
loop_
_entity.id
_entity.type
_entity.pdbx_description
1 polymer ?
#
loop_
_entity_poly.entity_id
_entity_poly.type
_entity_poly.pdbx_seq_one_letter_code
_entity_poly.pdbx_strand_id
1 'polypeptide(L)'
;MAKQGRARVLTEQEHQKMLTFLAQTAYPERNLALYLIGYRTGMRVASIAGLQLSDVFDQSGKLKEVVNLSKSIVKGGKNYAVYLTHEEVREAIYNYVSIRPNRASKSALFLNNRGEPFSANSLSQLFLKLFRRAGFEGASSHSNRRSFATRAIQKGVDIVAVKTLMNHSNISTTAIYCEHNEEFLKKAVSSI
;
A
#
# COMPACT_ATOMS: atom_id res chain seq x y z
N MET A 1 8.31 -7.76 -27.69
CA MET A 1 7.61 -7.37 -26.44
C MET A 1 8.62 -6.60 -25.58
N ALA A 2 8.38 -5.31 -25.32
CA ALA A 2 9.26 -4.53 -24.46
C ALA A 2 9.27 -5.13 -23.06
N LYS A 3 10.45 -5.44 -22.51
CA LYS A 3 10.62 -5.82 -21.10
C LYS A 3 9.94 -4.72 -20.27
N GLN A 4 8.83 -5.05 -19.61
CA GLN A 4 8.17 -4.16 -18.67
C GLN A 4 9.20 -3.81 -17.58
N GLY A 5 9.70 -2.59 -17.60
CA GLY A 5 10.66 -2.09 -16.63
C GLY A 5 10.09 -2.21 -15.21
N ARG A 6 10.95 -2.28 -14.20
CA ARG A 6 10.54 -2.26 -12.78
C ARG A 6 9.62 -1.06 -12.53
N ALA A 7 8.51 -1.26 -11.82
CA ALA A 7 7.61 -0.16 -11.44
C ALA A 7 8.42 0.96 -10.75
N ARG A 8 8.16 2.21 -11.12
CA ARG A 8 8.92 3.35 -10.59
C ARG A 8 8.67 3.55 -9.08
N VAL A 9 9.66 4.10 -8.40
CA VAL A 9 9.54 4.63 -7.03
C VAL A 9 8.99 6.05 -7.11
N LEU A 10 8.07 6.39 -6.22
CA LEU A 10 7.54 7.75 -6.10
C LEU A 10 8.41 8.55 -5.13
N THR A 11 8.79 9.76 -5.53
CA THR A 11 9.42 10.74 -4.66
C THR A 11 8.41 11.33 -3.66
N GLU A 12 8.89 12.03 -2.63
CA GLU A 12 7.99 12.70 -1.68
C GLU A 12 7.16 13.80 -2.37
N GLN A 13 7.75 14.54 -3.30
CA GLN A 13 7.02 15.54 -4.09
C GLN A 13 5.91 14.91 -4.95
N GLU A 14 6.18 13.76 -5.55
CA GLU A 14 5.17 13.01 -6.32
C GLU A 14 4.08 12.43 -5.41
N HIS A 15 4.44 12.02 -4.20
CA HIS A 15 3.46 11.62 -3.19
C HIS A 15 2.49 12.77 -2.87
N GLN A 16 3.00 13.97 -2.60
CA GLN A 16 2.17 15.15 -2.32
C GLN A 16 1.28 15.53 -3.52
N LYS A 17 1.82 15.50 -4.74
CA LYS A 17 1.04 15.70 -5.97
C LYS A 17 -0.07 14.66 -6.12
N MET A 18 0.21 13.40 -5.76
CA MET A 18 -0.79 12.34 -5.81
C MET A 18 -1.92 12.58 -4.80
N LEU A 19 -1.61 13.01 -3.58
CA LEU A 19 -2.63 13.36 -2.58
C LEU A 19 -3.55 14.48 -3.08
N THR A 20 -2.98 15.57 -3.61
CA THR A 20 -3.73 16.68 -4.20
C THR A 20 -4.63 16.23 -5.35
N PHE A 21 -4.11 15.38 -6.24
CA PHE A 21 -4.89 14.83 -7.35
C PHE A 21 -6.05 13.95 -6.86
N LEU A 22 -5.82 13.09 -5.87
CA LEU A 22 -6.84 12.16 -5.36
C LEU A 22 -8.02 12.89 -4.73
N ALA A 23 -7.77 14.02 -4.05
CA ALA A 23 -8.81 14.87 -3.48
C ALA A 23 -9.78 15.44 -4.54
N GLN A 24 -9.37 15.50 -5.81
CA GLN A 24 -10.17 16.02 -6.94
C GLN A 24 -10.84 14.91 -7.77
N THR A 25 -10.74 13.65 -7.34
CA THR A 25 -11.36 12.51 -8.06
C THR A 25 -12.83 12.34 -7.65
N ALA A 26 -13.60 11.60 -8.46
CA ALA A 26 -15.02 11.35 -8.19
C ALA A 26 -15.30 10.56 -6.87
N TYR A 27 -14.29 9.90 -6.31
CA TYR A 27 -14.39 9.12 -5.06
C TYR A 27 -13.15 9.41 -4.21
N PRO A 28 -13.01 10.65 -3.70
CA PRO A 28 -11.76 11.09 -3.09
C PRO A 28 -11.40 10.28 -1.84
N GLU A 29 -12.32 10.04 -0.92
CA GLU A 29 -12.05 9.34 0.34
C GLU A 29 -11.62 7.89 0.08
N ARG A 30 -12.33 7.19 -0.82
CA ARG A 30 -11.97 5.82 -1.20
C ARG A 30 -10.60 5.75 -1.86
N ASN A 31 -10.37 6.63 -2.83
CA ASN A 31 -9.13 6.59 -3.61
C ASN A 31 -7.93 7.00 -2.76
N LEU A 32 -8.12 7.94 -1.83
CA LEU A 32 -7.11 8.32 -0.85
C LEU A 32 -6.78 7.17 0.10
N ALA A 33 -7.80 6.52 0.70
CA ALA A 33 -7.59 5.39 1.59
C ALA A 33 -6.89 4.22 0.89
N LEU A 34 -7.31 3.86 -0.34
CA LEU A 34 -6.66 2.85 -1.17
C LEU A 34 -5.19 3.17 -1.45
N TYR A 35 -4.90 4.42 -1.81
CA TYR A 35 -3.54 4.86 -2.10
C TYR A 35 -2.66 4.82 -0.85
N LEU A 36 -3.12 5.42 0.24
CA LEU A 36 -2.35 5.52 1.48
C LEU A 36 -2.07 4.15 2.10
N ILE A 37 -3.05 3.24 2.10
CA ILE A 37 -2.82 1.88 2.60
C ILE A 37 -1.71 1.18 1.79
N GLY A 38 -1.72 1.29 0.47
CA GLY A 38 -0.66 0.73 -0.37
C GLY A 38 0.69 1.41 -0.17
N TYR A 39 0.71 2.75 -0.08
CA TYR A 39 1.92 3.56 -0.01
C TYR A 39 2.60 3.52 1.37
N ARG A 40 1.82 3.47 2.46
CA ARG A 40 2.34 3.49 3.85
C ARG A 40 2.57 2.10 4.45
N THR A 41 1.94 1.05 3.91
CA THR A 41 2.09 -0.32 4.43
C THR A 41 2.81 -1.28 3.47
N GLY A 42 2.92 -0.92 2.20
CA GLY A 42 3.49 -1.80 1.19
C GLY A 42 2.63 -3.04 0.88
N MET A 43 1.35 -3.08 1.27
CA MET A 43 0.45 -4.20 0.98
C MET A 43 0.36 -4.49 -0.53
N ARG A 44 0.21 -5.77 -0.87
CA ARG A 44 -0.10 -6.17 -2.24
C ARG A 44 -1.54 -5.79 -2.60
N VAL A 45 -1.76 -5.39 -3.83
CA VAL A 45 -3.10 -5.00 -4.33
C VAL A 45 -4.15 -6.11 -4.11
N ALA A 46 -3.77 -7.37 -4.26
CA ALA A 46 -4.67 -8.49 -3.99
C ALA A 46 -5.08 -8.56 -2.51
N SER A 47 -4.16 -8.30 -1.59
CA SER A 47 -4.47 -8.27 -0.16
C SER A 47 -5.34 -7.06 0.20
N ILE A 48 -5.11 -5.89 -0.42
CA ILE A 48 -5.98 -4.71 -0.21
C ILE A 48 -7.40 -4.99 -0.72
N ALA A 49 -7.54 -5.62 -1.89
CA ALA A 49 -8.84 -5.98 -2.47
C ALA A 49 -9.62 -6.99 -1.62
N GLY A 50 -8.91 -7.90 -0.93
CA GLY A 50 -9.50 -8.94 -0.09
C GLY A 50 -9.83 -8.51 1.34
N LEU A 51 -9.45 -7.29 1.76
CA LEU A 51 -9.75 -6.82 3.12
C LEU A 51 -11.26 -6.72 3.36
N GLN A 52 -11.69 -7.18 4.54
CA GLN A 52 -13.03 -6.97 5.07
C GLN A 52 -13.02 -5.92 6.19
N LEU A 53 -14.18 -5.37 6.52
CA LEU A 53 -14.30 -4.46 7.67
C LEU A 53 -13.86 -5.14 8.97
N SER A 54 -14.24 -6.39 9.19
CA SER A 54 -13.85 -7.18 10.36
C SER A 54 -12.35 -7.45 10.47
N ASP A 55 -11.59 -7.35 9.37
CA ASP A 55 -10.13 -7.46 9.43
C ASP A 55 -9.53 -6.24 10.09
N VAL A 56 -10.04 -5.04 9.76
CA VAL A 56 -9.45 -3.75 10.16
C VAL A 56 -10.13 -3.10 11.36
N PHE A 57 -11.38 -3.40 11.63
CA PHE A 57 -12.11 -2.90 12.81
C PHE A 57 -12.34 -4.01 13.84
N ASP A 58 -12.29 -3.66 15.10
CA ASP A 58 -12.69 -4.53 16.20
C ASP A 58 -14.22 -4.48 16.43
N GLN A 59 -14.71 -5.23 17.43
CA GLN A 59 -16.14 -5.30 17.76
C GLN A 59 -16.71 -3.97 18.29
N SER A 60 -15.86 -3.07 18.80
CA SER A 60 -16.25 -1.75 19.28
C SER A 60 -16.28 -0.70 18.16
N GLY A 61 -15.88 -1.08 16.92
CA GLY A 61 -15.76 -0.17 15.78
C GLY A 61 -14.46 0.64 15.78
N LYS A 62 -13.49 0.29 16.61
CA LYS A 62 -12.17 0.92 16.64
C LYS A 62 -11.26 0.28 15.60
N LEU A 63 -10.53 1.09 14.86
CA LEU A 63 -9.55 0.62 13.87
C LEU A 63 -8.36 -0.04 14.60
N LYS A 64 -8.08 -1.29 14.25
CA LYS A 64 -6.94 -2.05 14.77
C LYS A 64 -5.61 -1.41 14.34
N GLU A 65 -4.62 -1.47 15.18
CA GLU A 65 -3.25 -1.09 14.82
C GLU A 65 -2.53 -2.21 14.07
N VAL A 66 -2.85 -3.46 14.40
CA VAL A 66 -2.28 -4.64 13.77
C VAL A 66 -3.40 -5.44 13.13
N VAL A 67 -3.29 -5.65 11.83
CA VAL A 67 -4.22 -6.43 11.01
C VAL A 67 -3.56 -7.74 10.63
N ASN A 68 -4.06 -8.85 11.16
CA ASN A 68 -3.59 -10.18 10.81
C ASN A 68 -4.32 -10.68 9.56
N LEU A 69 -3.62 -10.68 8.44
CA LEU A 69 -4.18 -11.13 7.17
C LEU A 69 -4.23 -12.66 7.12
N SER A 70 -5.42 -13.19 6.81
CA SER A 70 -5.64 -14.62 6.68
C SER A 70 -4.97 -15.19 5.43
N LYS A 71 -4.72 -16.50 5.43
CA LYS A 71 -4.12 -17.23 4.30
C LYS A 71 -4.90 -17.07 2.98
N SER A 72 -6.21 -16.86 3.06
CA SER A 72 -7.09 -16.72 1.90
C SER A 72 -6.84 -15.45 1.06
N ILE A 73 -6.37 -14.38 1.71
CA ILE A 73 -6.12 -13.09 1.04
C ILE A 73 -4.63 -12.80 0.83
N VAL A 74 -3.76 -13.75 1.22
CA VAL A 74 -2.30 -13.60 1.12
C VAL A 74 -1.72 -14.57 0.10
N LYS A 75 -1.04 -14.03 -0.91
CA LYS A 75 -0.28 -14.87 -1.85
C LYS A 75 0.81 -15.66 -1.10
N GLY A 76 0.80 -16.98 -1.22
CA GLY A 76 1.78 -17.87 -0.58
C GLY A 76 1.29 -18.52 0.73
N GLY A 77 0.03 -18.31 1.13
CA GLY A 77 -0.64 -19.10 2.19
C GLY A 77 -0.08 -18.95 3.60
N LYS A 78 0.72 -17.92 3.88
CA LYS A 78 1.24 -17.62 5.21
C LYS A 78 0.51 -16.40 5.78
N ASN A 79 0.03 -16.50 7.03
CA ASN A 79 -0.47 -15.34 7.74
C ASN A 79 0.65 -14.31 7.88
N TYR A 80 0.32 -13.04 7.72
CA TYR A 80 1.25 -11.98 8.07
C TYR A 80 0.52 -10.76 8.62
N ALA A 81 1.20 -10.02 9.49
CA ALA A 81 0.66 -8.83 10.10
C ALA A 81 0.95 -7.58 9.24
N VAL A 82 -0.04 -6.70 9.16
CA VAL A 82 0.09 -5.36 8.59
C VAL A 82 -0.16 -4.35 9.69
N TYR A 83 0.68 -3.33 9.76
CA TYR A 83 0.61 -2.31 10.80
C TYR A 83 -0.07 -1.06 10.25
N LEU A 84 -1.25 -0.72 10.81
CA LEU A 84 -2.04 0.47 10.48
C LEU A 84 -1.82 1.55 11.55
N THR A 85 -0.55 1.86 11.83
CA THR A 85 -0.15 2.81 12.87
C THR A 85 0.03 4.25 12.35
N HIS A 86 0.12 4.43 11.02
CA HIS A 86 0.28 5.74 10.42
C HIS A 86 -1.04 6.52 10.46
N GLU A 87 -1.02 7.70 11.05
CA GLU A 87 -2.24 8.50 11.30
C GLU A 87 -3.02 8.81 10.01
N GLU A 88 -2.33 9.25 8.96
CA GLU A 88 -2.97 9.52 7.64
C GLU A 88 -3.73 8.30 7.09
N VAL A 89 -3.21 7.08 7.29
CA VAL A 89 -3.88 5.84 6.84
C VAL A 89 -5.14 5.61 7.66
N ARG A 90 -5.03 5.79 8.98
CA ARG A 90 -6.13 5.59 9.91
C ARG A 90 -7.27 6.56 9.63
N GLU A 91 -6.95 7.83 9.51
CA GLU A 91 -7.90 8.88 9.19
C GLU A 91 -8.57 8.64 7.82
N ALA A 92 -7.80 8.32 6.78
CA ALA A 92 -8.34 8.05 5.46
C ALA A 92 -9.29 6.85 5.45
N ILE A 93 -8.99 5.78 6.22
CA ILE A 93 -9.88 4.62 6.36
C ILE A 93 -11.17 5.03 7.07
N TYR A 94 -11.10 5.77 8.19
CA TYR A 94 -12.28 6.25 8.90
C TYR A 94 -13.16 7.14 8.01
N ASN A 95 -12.57 8.10 7.31
CA ASN A 95 -13.29 9.02 6.41
C ASN A 95 -14.02 8.24 5.30
N TYR A 96 -13.34 7.29 4.69
CA TYR A 96 -13.99 6.46 3.67
C TYR A 96 -15.11 5.58 4.25
N VAL A 97 -14.89 4.92 5.39
CA VAL A 97 -15.89 4.03 5.99
C VAL A 97 -17.10 4.81 6.48
N SER A 98 -16.93 6.07 6.90
CA SER A 98 -18.06 6.91 7.36
C SER A 98 -19.09 7.17 6.26
N ILE A 99 -18.68 7.22 5.00
CA ILE A 99 -19.55 7.55 3.84
C ILE A 99 -19.96 6.33 3.01
N ARG A 100 -19.34 5.16 3.23
CA ARG A 100 -19.67 3.99 2.40
C ARG A 100 -21.07 3.42 2.70
N PRO A 101 -21.77 2.90 1.68
CA PRO A 101 -23.18 2.49 1.81
C PRO A 101 -23.41 1.23 2.66
N ASN A 102 -22.47 0.28 2.66
CA ASN A 102 -22.59 -0.99 3.37
C ASN A 102 -21.54 -1.12 4.46
N ARG A 103 -21.97 -1.28 5.71
CA ARG A 103 -21.11 -1.38 6.92
C ARG A 103 -21.18 -2.75 7.60
N ALA A 104 -21.74 -3.77 6.97
CA ALA A 104 -21.74 -5.11 7.52
C ALA A 104 -20.29 -5.60 7.75
N SER A 105 -20.00 -6.17 8.91
CA SER A 105 -18.64 -6.51 9.35
C SER A 105 -17.89 -7.42 8.37
N LYS A 106 -18.58 -8.37 7.75
CA LYS A 106 -18.01 -9.27 6.73
C LYS A 106 -18.04 -8.69 5.32
N SER A 107 -18.45 -7.43 5.12
CA SER A 107 -18.37 -6.81 3.81
C SER A 107 -16.93 -6.40 3.47
N ALA A 108 -16.57 -6.43 2.18
CA ALA A 108 -15.27 -5.97 1.74
C ALA A 108 -14.99 -4.54 2.21
N LEU A 109 -13.76 -4.24 2.65
CA LEU A 109 -13.41 -2.89 3.10
C LEU A 109 -13.60 -1.87 1.98
N PHE A 110 -13.15 -2.20 0.76
CA PHE A 110 -13.22 -1.30 -0.39
C PHE A 110 -14.23 -1.78 -1.43
N LEU A 111 -15.10 -0.87 -1.85
CA LEU A 111 -16.13 -1.13 -2.86
C LEU A 111 -15.85 -0.32 -4.13
N ASN A 112 -16.16 -0.92 -5.29
CA ASN A 112 -16.08 -0.26 -6.59
C ASN A 112 -17.26 0.74 -6.79
N ASN A 113 -17.36 1.33 -7.98
CA ASN A 113 -18.43 2.30 -8.29
C ASN A 113 -19.84 1.71 -8.34
N ARG A 114 -19.96 0.37 -8.37
CA ARG A 114 -21.25 -0.36 -8.33
C ARG A 114 -21.62 -0.83 -6.92
N GLY A 115 -20.79 -0.50 -5.91
CA GLY A 115 -20.97 -0.99 -4.55
C GLY A 115 -20.53 -2.45 -4.33
N GLU A 116 -19.79 -3.03 -5.28
CA GLU A 116 -19.29 -4.40 -5.24
C GLU A 116 -17.81 -4.43 -4.75
N PRO A 117 -17.35 -5.56 -4.19
CA PRO A 117 -15.94 -5.75 -3.86
C PRO A 117 -15.03 -5.59 -5.09
N PHE A 118 -13.85 -5.02 -4.89
CA PHE A 118 -12.82 -5.06 -5.92
C PHE A 118 -12.25 -6.46 -6.07
N SER A 119 -12.04 -6.91 -7.31
CA SER A 119 -11.05 -7.96 -7.58
C SER A 119 -9.63 -7.38 -7.58
N ALA A 120 -8.61 -8.21 -7.40
CA ALA A 120 -7.23 -7.78 -7.50
C ALA A 120 -6.92 -7.09 -8.85
N ASN A 121 -7.49 -7.60 -9.93
CA ASN A 121 -7.33 -7.03 -11.26
C ASN A 121 -8.01 -5.66 -11.38
N SER A 122 -9.28 -5.55 -11.00
CA SER A 122 -10.03 -4.27 -11.09
C SER A 122 -9.39 -3.19 -10.22
N LEU A 123 -8.87 -3.53 -9.05
CA LEU A 123 -8.14 -2.59 -8.20
C LEU A 123 -6.79 -2.20 -8.82
N SER A 124 -6.08 -3.14 -9.44
CA SER A 124 -4.83 -2.85 -10.17
C SER A 124 -5.08 -1.88 -11.34
N GLN A 125 -6.15 -2.08 -12.09
CA GLN A 125 -6.56 -1.17 -13.17
C GLN A 125 -6.96 0.22 -12.65
N LEU A 126 -7.63 0.29 -11.50
CA LEU A 126 -7.93 1.57 -10.86
C LEU A 126 -6.64 2.33 -10.52
N PHE A 127 -5.65 1.69 -9.88
CA PHE A 127 -4.36 2.31 -9.58
C PHE A 127 -3.66 2.80 -10.85
N LEU A 128 -3.62 1.98 -11.89
CA LEU A 128 -3.01 2.37 -13.17
C LEU A 128 -3.69 3.61 -13.76
N LYS A 129 -5.03 3.66 -13.74
CA LYS A 129 -5.81 4.81 -14.21
C LYS A 129 -5.54 6.06 -13.37
N LEU A 130 -5.50 5.94 -12.04
CA LEU A 130 -5.24 7.07 -11.15
C LEU A 130 -3.85 7.64 -11.38
N PHE A 131 -2.81 6.80 -11.45
CA PHE A 131 -1.45 7.24 -11.72
C PHE A 131 -1.30 7.92 -13.08
N ARG A 132 -1.87 7.36 -14.14
CA ARG A 132 -1.84 7.97 -15.48
C ARG A 132 -2.51 9.34 -15.48
N ARG A 133 -3.69 9.46 -14.87
CA ARG A 133 -4.42 10.74 -14.78
C ARG A 133 -3.68 11.78 -13.93
N ALA A 134 -2.92 11.37 -12.96
CA ALA A 134 -2.04 12.22 -12.17
C ALA A 134 -0.72 12.59 -12.89
N GLY A 135 -0.50 12.08 -14.11
CA GLY A 135 0.71 12.33 -14.90
C GLY A 135 1.91 11.46 -14.54
N PHE A 136 1.72 10.36 -13.79
CA PHE A 136 2.80 9.46 -13.38
C PHE A 136 2.90 8.24 -14.30
N GLU A 137 3.45 8.44 -15.48
CA GLU A 137 3.70 7.34 -16.41
C GLU A 137 4.65 6.30 -15.81
N GLY A 138 4.40 5.02 -16.14
CA GLY A 138 5.17 3.90 -15.61
C GLY A 138 4.87 3.55 -14.14
N ALA A 139 4.01 4.32 -13.45
CA ALA A 139 3.55 3.99 -12.12
C ALA A 139 2.35 3.03 -12.15
N SER A 140 2.27 2.17 -11.13
CA SER A 140 1.23 1.16 -10.95
C SER A 140 1.02 0.86 -9.47
N SER A 141 0.12 -0.07 -9.13
CA SER A 141 -0.03 -0.58 -7.75
C SER A 141 1.29 -1.09 -7.15
N HIS A 142 2.20 -1.60 -7.97
CA HIS A 142 3.55 -2.00 -7.53
C HIS A 142 4.45 -0.82 -7.14
N SER A 143 4.19 0.38 -7.67
CA SER A 143 4.93 1.60 -7.31
C SER A 143 4.72 1.98 -5.84
N ASN A 144 3.50 1.87 -5.31
CA ASN A 144 3.23 2.09 -3.89
C ASN A 144 4.08 1.18 -3.01
N ARG A 145 4.07 -0.10 -3.32
CA ARG A 145 4.81 -1.11 -2.57
C ARG A 145 6.32 -0.91 -2.69
N ARG A 146 6.81 -0.60 -3.89
CA ARG A 146 8.21 -0.31 -4.12
C ARG A 146 8.65 0.95 -3.37
N SER A 147 7.85 2.02 -3.40
CA SER A 147 8.12 3.26 -2.66
C SER A 147 8.17 3.02 -1.16
N PHE A 148 7.28 2.18 -0.61
CA PHE A 148 7.33 1.78 0.78
C PHE A 148 8.67 1.13 1.15
N ALA A 149 9.07 0.09 0.40
CA ALA A 149 10.30 -0.65 0.69
C ALA A 149 11.54 0.24 0.55
N THR A 150 11.65 1.03 -0.53
CA THR A 150 12.77 1.94 -0.76
C THR A 150 12.89 2.97 0.36
N ARG A 151 11.78 3.61 0.78
CA ARG A 151 11.79 4.57 1.89
C ARG A 151 12.13 3.94 3.22
N ALA A 152 11.65 2.73 3.50
CA ALA A 152 12.00 2.01 4.72
C ALA A 152 13.52 1.78 4.80
N ILE A 153 14.12 1.29 3.73
CA ILE A 153 15.58 1.11 3.65
C ILE A 153 16.31 2.45 3.80
N GLN A 154 15.89 3.50 3.08
CA GLN A 154 16.51 4.83 3.17
C GLN A 154 16.42 5.45 4.57
N LYS A 155 15.40 5.08 5.35
CA LYS A 155 15.24 5.47 6.77
C LYS A 155 16.01 4.57 7.74
N GLY A 156 16.83 3.64 7.25
CA GLY A 156 17.65 2.76 8.08
C GLY A 156 16.89 1.57 8.69
N VAL A 157 15.68 1.27 8.22
CA VAL A 157 14.97 0.06 8.67
C VAL A 157 15.73 -1.16 8.17
N ASP A 158 16.01 -2.08 9.07
CA ASP A 158 16.72 -3.32 8.76
C ASP A 158 16.05 -4.12 7.64
N ILE A 159 16.86 -4.70 6.75
CA ILE A 159 16.38 -5.41 5.55
C ILE A 159 15.50 -6.64 5.90
N VAL A 160 15.77 -7.31 7.03
CA VAL A 160 14.97 -8.46 7.49
C VAL A 160 13.61 -7.97 7.98
N ALA A 161 13.57 -6.82 8.66
CA ALA A 161 12.33 -6.17 9.04
C ALA A 161 11.52 -5.74 7.80
N VAL A 162 12.17 -5.12 6.80
CA VAL A 162 11.50 -4.76 5.52
C VAL A 162 10.99 -6.00 4.80
N LYS A 163 11.78 -7.08 4.73
CA LYS A 163 11.34 -8.38 4.17
C LYS A 163 10.08 -8.87 4.87
N THR A 164 10.03 -8.79 6.21
CA THR A 164 8.89 -9.23 7.02
C THR A 164 7.66 -8.36 6.75
N LEU A 165 7.80 -7.03 6.80
CA LEU A 165 6.74 -6.07 6.48
C LEU A 165 6.19 -6.23 5.07
N MET A 166 7.05 -6.63 4.12
CA MET A 166 6.67 -6.89 2.74
C MET A 166 6.11 -8.29 2.52
N ASN A 167 6.15 -9.17 3.52
CA ASN A 167 5.84 -10.60 3.36
C ASN A 167 6.54 -11.19 2.13
N HIS A 168 7.87 -11.01 2.05
CA HIS A 168 8.70 -11.65 1.03
C HIS A 168 9.23 -12.99 1.57
N SER A 169 9.05 -14.05 0.82
CA SER A 169 9.59 -15.37 1.16
C SER A 169 11.12 -15.40 1.10
N ASN A 170 11.70 -14.68 0.13
CA ASN A 170 13.15 -14.61 -0.08
C ASN A 170 13.67 -13.18 0.14
N ILE A 171 14.79 -13.05 0.86
CA ILE A 171 15.45 -11.77 1.12
C ILE A 171 15.96 -11.11 -0.17
N SER A 172 16.36 -11.90 -1.16
CA SER A 172 16.79 -11.39 -2.46
C SER A 172 15.73 -10.52 -3.15
N THR A 173 14.44 -10.79 -2.87
CA THR A 173 13.34 -9.97 -3.36
C THR A 173 13.31 -8.59 -2.69
N THR A 174 13.85 -8.47 -1.48
CA THR A 174 13.95 -7.20 -0.75
C THR A 174 15.25 -6.49 -1.08
N ALA A 175 16.33 -7.22 -1.31
CA ALA A 175 17.65 -6.66 -1.64
C ALA A 175 17.65 -5.78 -2.91
N ILE A 176 16.70 -6.00 -3.83
CA ILE A 176 16.54 -5.14 -5.01
C ILE A 176 16.16 -3.68 -4.69
N TYR A 177 15.73 -3.41 -3.45
CA TYR A 177 15.43 -2.04 -2.97
C TYR A 177 16.63 -1.38 -2.27
N CYS A 178 17.70 -2.16 -2.01
CA CYS A 178 18.95 -1.69 -1.45
C CYS A 178 19.89 -1.22 -2.58
N GLU A 179 19.40 -0.33 -3.45
CA GLU A 179 20.30 0.33 -4.42
C GLU A 179 21.14 1.33 -3.63
N HIS A 180 22.32 0.91 -3.21
CA HIS A 180 23.28 1.74 -2.49
C HIS A 180 23.89 2.73 -3.46
N ASN A 181 23.69 4.03 -3.21
CA ASN A 181 24.53 5.04 -3.83
C ASN A 181 25.81 5.22 -2.99
N GLU A 182 26.85 5.79 -3.59
CA GLU A 182 28.14 5.99 -2.94
C GLU A 182 28.04 6.84 -1.66
N GLU A 183 27.13 7.81 -1.63
CA GLU A 183 26.88 8.66 -0.47
C GLU A 183 26.31 7.88 0.72
N PHE A 184 25.40 6.94 0.47
CA PHE A 184 24.87 6.05 1.51
C PHE A 184 25.98 5.18 2.11
N LEU A 185 26.86 4.62 1.25
CA LEU A 185 27.98 3.80 1.72
C LEU A 185 28.97 4.62 2.54
N LYS A 186 29.28 5.85 2.13
CA LYS A 186 30.14 6.77 2.88
C LYS A 186 29.55 7.07 4.28
N LYS A 187 28.25 7.37 4.35
CA LYS A 187 27.54 7.60 5.62
C LYS A 187 27.57 6.37 6.54
N ALA A 188 27.33 5.19 5.99
CA ALA A 188 27.36 3.95 6.74
C ALA A 188 28.75 3.72 7.38
N VAL A 189 29.82 3.88 6.61
CA VAL A 189 31.20 3.74 7.13
C VAL A 189 31.52 4.80 8.19
N SER A 190 31.05 6.05 8.01
CA SER A 190 31.29 7.14 8.96
C SER A 190 30.53 6.99 10.27
N SER A 191 29.56 6.08 10.37
CA SER A 191 28.74 5.83 11.57
C SER A 191 29.24 4.66 12.42
N ILE A 192 30.26 3.95 11.99
CA ILE A 192 30.94 2.85 12.68
C ILE A 192 32.21 3.37 13.38
#